data_d70919f16988b4d9e2790edf26ce9187
#
_entry.id   d70919f16988b4d9e2790edf26ce9187
#
_cell.length_a   1.000
_cell.length_b   1.000
_cell.length_c   1.000
_cell.angle_alpha   90.00
_cell.angle_beta   90.00
_cell.angle_gamma   90.00
#
_symmetry.space_group_name_H-M   'P 1'
#
loop_
_entity.id
_entity.type
_entity.pdbx_description
1 polymer ?
#
loop_
_entity_poly.entity_id
_entity_poly.type
_entity_poly.pdbx_seq_one_letter_code
_entity_poly.pdbx_strand_id
1 'polypeptide(L)'
;RIKEEVFAYAQRLSPAYFESTLSGKIAHRAVMLPDQVLMLFDMTVFDFVPGAMFFIFVAAYFYVASPVFCAAAALGIAIYFSGSLLLGRECARRAAASNEVRAGVTGRIVDVITNVRNVFSFANQTLEDHELTRYTGDERSRRMALYRSVVRLRCSQYVMDILMWIGFVGGALYGWVHGR
;
A
#
# COMPACT_ATOMS: atom_id res chain seq x y z
N ARG A 1 22.09 -0.38 11.17
CA ARG A 1 22.41 1.04 10.93
C ARG A 1 21.16 1.93 10.95
N ILE A 2 20.11 1.66 10.11
CA ILE A 2 18.85 2.42 10.14
C ILE A 2 18.18 2.36 11.52
N LYS A 3 18.10 1.17 12.14
CA LYS A 3 17.53 1.00 13.49
C LYS A 3 18.29 1.79 14.55
N GLU A 4 19.60 1.83 14.46
CA GLU A 4 20.49 2.58 15.38
C GLU A 4 20.28 4.09 15.23
N GLU A 5 20.18 4.60 13.99
CA GLU A 5 19.94 6.01 13.71
C GLU A 5 18.54 6.46 14.18
N VAL A 6 17.51 5.62 13.93
CA VAL A 6 16.15 5.89 14.42
C VAL A 6 16.09 5.88 15.95
N PHE A 7 16.79 4.95 16.59
CA PHE A 7 16.86 4.89 18.05
C PHE A 7 17.60 6.09 18.64
N ALA A 8 18.75 6.47 18.04
CA ALA A 8 19.50 7.68 18.45
C ALA A 8 18.68 8.96 18.25
N TYR A 9 17.89 9.06 17.18
CA TYR A 9 16.95 10.16 16.97
C TYR A 9 15.84 10.18 18.02
N ALA A 10 15.23 9.02 18.31
CA ALA A 10 14.19 8.89 19.31
C ALA A 10 14.69 9.36 20.70
N GLN A 11 15.92 9.03 21.10
CA GLN A 11 16.50 9.45 22.37
C GLN A 11 16.68 10.98 22.50
N ARG A 12 16.69 11.70 21.39
CA ARG A 12 16.80 13.19 21.38
C ARG A 12 15.45 13.91 21.47
N LEU A 13 14.35 13.18 21.45
CA LEU A 13 13.01 13.76 21.60
C LEU A 13 12.77 14.17 23.06
N SER A 14 11.96 15.21 23.25
CA SER A 14 11.68 15.74 24.60
C SER A 14 10.90 14.73 25.46
N PRO A 15 11.10 14.70 26.78
CA PRO A 15 10.32 13.87 27.71
C PRO A 15 8.80 14.06 27.56
N ALA A 16 8.35 15.29 27.31
CA ALA A 16 6.93 15.60 27.10
C ALA A 16 6.32 14.87 25.89
N TYR A 17 7.11 14.55 24.87
CA TYR A 17 6.67 13.75 23.73
C TYR A 17 6.38 12.29 24.12
N PHE A 18 7.18 11.74 25.04
CA PHE A 18 6.99 10.37 25.53
C PHE A 18 5.81 10.28 26.51
N GLU A 19 5.53 11.33 27.27
CA GLU A 19 4.36 11.39 28.16
C GLU A 19 3.04 11.49 27.37
N SER A 20 3.05 12.17 26.24
CA SER A 20 1.85 12.31 25.37
C SER A 20 1.62 11.14 24.44
N THR A 21 2.64 10.30 24.22
CA THR A 21 2.58 9.20 23.23
C THR A 21 2.97 7.90 23.92
N LEU A 22 2.07 6.91 23.92
CA LEU A 22 2.35 5.56 24.45
C LEU A 22 3.70 5.05 23.95
N SER A 23 4.62 4.78 24.86
CA SER A 23 6.00 4.33 24.59
C SER A 23 6.05 3.08 23.69
N GLY A 24 5.08 2.17 23.81
CA GLY A 24 4.92 1.01 22.94
C GLY A 24 4.62 1.36 21.47
N LYS A 25 3.92 2.47 21.22
CA LYS A 25 3.62 2.92 19.85
C LYS A 25 4.86 3.46 19.14
N ILE A 26 5.72 4.15 19.88
CA ILE A 26 7.00 4.67 19.35
C ILE A 26 7.96 3.51 19.06
N ALA A 27 8.10 2.57 20.01
CA ALA A 27 8.93 1.39 19.85
C ALA A 27 8.48 0.55 18.63
N HIS A 28 7.18 0.30 18.49
CA HIS A 28 6.63 -0.42 17.34
C HIS A 28 6.95 0.28 16.01
N ARG A 29 6.75 1.60 15.92
CA ARG A 29 7.08 2.37 14.71
C ARG A 29 8.58 2.31 14.39
N ALA A 30 9.45 2.45 15.38
CA ALA A 30 10.88 2.40 15.20
C ALA A 30 11.36 1.04 14.67
N VAL A 31 10.75 -0.05 15.12
CA VAL A 31 11.07 -1.41 14.67
C VAL A 31 10.55 -1.67 13.24
N MET A 32 9.36 -1.15 12.89
CA MET A 32 8.75 -1.40 11.58
C MET A 32 9.27 -0.47 10.46
N LEU A 33 9.85 0.67 10.81
CA LEU A 33 10.30 1.68 9.85
C LEU A 33 11.32 1.13 8.83
N PRO A 34 12.35 0.35 9.22
CA PRO A 34 13.30 -0.22 8.27
C PRO A 34 12.67 -1.15 7.24
N ASP A 35 11.71 -1.98 7.67
CA ASP A 35 11.02 -2.92 6.78
C ASP A 35 10.13 -2.16 5.77
N GLN A 36 9.50 -1.07 6.20
CA GLN A 36 8.73 -0.19 5.32
C GLN A 36 9.63 0.55 4.30
N VAL A 37 10.82 0.98 4.71
CA VAL A 37 11.79 1.62 3.80
C VAL A 37 12.28 0.62 2.77
N LEU A 38 12.60 -0.61 3.17
CA LEU A 38 13.00 -1.68 2.24
C LEU A 38 11.87 -2.00 1.25
N MET A 39 10.63 -2.11 1.74
CA MET A 39 9.47 -2.33 0.87
C MET A 39 9.28 -1.21 -0.15
N LEU A 40 9.44 0.06 0.25
CA LEU A 40 9.39 1.20 -0.67
C LEU A 40 10.54 1.15 -1.70
N PHE A 41 11.73 0.76 -1.27
CA PHE A 41 12.87 0.60 -2.15
C PHE A 41 12.62 -0.52 -3.18
N ASP A 42 12.14 -1.68 -2.74
CA ASP A 42 11.81 -2.79 -3.61
C ASP A 42 10.73 -2.40 -4.64
N MET A 43 9.65 -1.78 -4.22
CA MET A 43 8.61 -1.27 -5.13
C MET A 43 9.17 -0.25 -6.14
N THR A 44 10.06 0.63 -5.71
CA THR A 44 10.64 1.63 -6.59
C THR A 44 11.57 1.00 -7.62
N VAL A 45 12.46 0.12 -7.19
CA VAL A 45 13.50 -0.46 -8.04
C VAL A 45 12.94 -1.56 -8.95
N PHE A 46 12.06 -2.42 -8.45
CA PHE A 46 11.61 -3.59 -9.20
C PHE A 46 10.28 -3.40 -9.93
N ASP A 47 9.42 -2.49 -9.49
CA ASP A 47 8.14 -2.24 -10.15
C ASP A 47 8.16 -0.92 -10.94
N PHE A 48 8.56 0.18 -10.30
CA PHE A 48 8.41 1.50 -10.90
C PHE A 48 9.48 1.80 -11.95
N VAL A 49 10.77 1.48 -11.70
CA VAL A 49 11.86 1.77 -12.64
C VAL A 49 11.73 0.94 -13.92
N PRO A 50 11.53 -0.39 -13.89
CA PRO A 50 11.33 -1.18 -15.09
C PRO A 50 10.08 -0.75 -15.88
N GLY A 51 8.99 -0.44 -15.17
CA GLY A 51 7.76 0.06 -15.80
C GLY A 51 7.99 1.39 -16.52
N ALA A 52 8.67 2.35 -15.91
CA ALA A 52 9.01 3.62 -16.52
C ALA A 52 9.93 3.45 -17.74
N MET A 53 10.96 2.61 -17.64
CA MET A 53 11.85 2.30 -18.75
C MET A 53 11.09 1.65 -19.92
N PHE A 54 10.21 0.71 -19.64
CA PHE A 54 9.37 0.09 -20.64
C PHE A 54 8.54 1.13 -21.42
N PHE A 55 7.88 2.04 -20.73
CA PHE A 55 7.11 3.11 -21.36
C PHE A 55 7.96 4.06 -22.20
N ILE A 56 9.17 4.39 -21.75
CA ILE A 56 10.11 5.23 -22.50
C ILE A 56 10.53 4.52 -23.80
N PHE A 57 10.89 3.23 -23.74
CA PHE A 57 11.26 2.46 -24.92
C PHE A 57 10.10 2.31 -25.92
N VAL A 58 8.90 2.01 -25.43
CA VAL A 58 7.70 1.92 -26.26
C VAL A 58 7.40 3.25 -26.94
N ALA A 59 7.45 4.36 -26.20
CA ALA A 59 7.22 5.69 -26.77
C ALA A 59 8.27 6.05 -27.83
N ALA A 60 9.56 5.79 -27.56
CA ALA A 60 10.64 6.04 -28.51
C ALA A 60 10.50 5.20 -29.80
N TYR A 61 10.18 3.93 -29.68
CA TYR A 61 9.98 3.03 -30.82
C TYR A 61 8.79 3.48 -31.67
N PHE A 62 7.64 3.77 -31.08
CA PHE A 62 6.47 4.20 -31.86
C PHE A 62 6.57 5.61 -32.39
N TYR A 63 7.34 6.49 -31.77
CA TYR A 63 7.62 7.81 -32.34
C TYR A 63 8.29 7.74 -33.73
N VAL A 64 9.19 6.76 -33.90
CA VAL A 64 9.88 6.55 -35.19
C VAL A 64 9.03 5.75 -36.19
N ALA A 65 8.22 4.79 -35.69
CA ALA A 65 7.48 3.86 -36.53
C ALA A 65 6.20 4.47 -37.12
N SER A 66 5.38 5.14 -36.27
CA SER A 66 4.12 5.76 -36.73
C SER A 66 3.56 6.72 -35.68
N PRO A 67 3.24 7.97 -36.06
CA PRO A 67 2.67 8.95 -35.15
C PRO A 67 1.28 8.56 -34.64
N VAL A 68 0.51 7.78 -35.37
CA VAL A 68 -0.82 7.31 -34.98
C VAL A 68 -0.71 6.32 -33.82
N PHE A 69 0.22 5.37 -33.88
CA PHE A 69 0.46 4.43 -32.78
C PHE A 69 1.03 5.12 -31.55
N CYS A 70 1.88 6.13 -31.73
CA CYS A 70 2.38 6.94 -30.62
C CYS A 70 1.23 7.66 -29.87
N ALA A 71 0.30 8.28 -30.60
CA ALA A 71 -0.87 8.94 -30.02
C ALA A 71 -1.79 7.95 -29.28
N ALA A 72 -2.05 6.78 -29.86
CA ALA A 72 -2.85 5.73 -29.22
C ALA A 72 -2.20 5.21 -27.93
N ALA A 73 -0.88 4.99 -27.96
CA ALA A 73 -0.11 4.60 -26.78
C ALA A 73 -0.17 5.66 -25.67
N ALA A 74 0.05 6.92 -26.03
CA ALA A 74 -0.02 8.04 -25.07
C ALA A 74 -1.40 8.15 -24.42
N LEU A 75 -2.48 7.98 -25.18
CA LEU A 75 -3.85 7.97 -24.66
C LEU A 75 -4.08 6.79 -23.71
N GLY A 76 -3.64 5.58 -24.08
CA GLY A 76 -3.73 4.39 -23.24
C GLY A 76 -2.99 4.55 -21.91
N ILE A 77 -1.78 5.09 -21.95
CA ILE A 77 -0.97 5.42 -20.77
C ILE A 77 -1.70 6.45 -19.88
N ALA A 78 -2.25 7.51 -20.47
CA ALA A 78 -2.97 8.53 -19.72
C ALA A 78 -4.22 7.95 -19.01
N ILE A 79 -4.98 7.09 -19.68
CA ILE A 79 -6.13 6.40 -19.08
C ILE A 79 -5.68 5.47 -17.95
N TYR A 80 -4.62 4.68 -18.17
CA TYR A 80 -4.06 3.78 -17.16
C TYR A 80 -3.62 4.52 -15.88
N PHE A 81 -2.85 5.60 -16.03
CA PHE A 81 -2.39 6.39 -14.89
C PHE A 81 -3.54 7.10 -14.17
N SER A 82 -4.47 7.68 -14.91
CA SER A 82 -5.64 8.35 -14.32
C SER A 82 -6.49 7.38 -13.51
N GLY A 83 -6.81 6.22 -14.05
CA GLY A 83 -7.54 5.15 -13.35
C GLY A 83 -6.81 4.64 -12.13
N SER A 84 -5.50 4.38 -12.26
CA SER A 84 -4.64 3.92 -11.16
C SER A 84 -4.54 4.95 -10.03
N LEU A 85 -4.46 6.25 -10.34
CA LEU A 85 -4.45 7.31 -9.34
C LEU A 85 -5.77 7.42 -8.57
N LEU A 86 -6.90 7.33 -9.26
CA LEU A 86 -8.22 7.41 -8.64
C LEU A 86 -8.47 6.23 -7.70
N LEU A 87 -8.22 5.00 -8.18
CA LEU A 87 -8.38 3.79 -7.38
C LEU A 87 -7.31 3.69 -6.27
N GLY A 88 -6.10 4.16 -6.52
CA GLY A 88 -5.01 4.22 -5.55
C GLY A 88 -5.32 5.14 -4.37
N ARG A 89 -5.94 6.30 -4.62
CA ARG A 89 -6.41 7.20 -3.55
C ARG A 89 -7.46 6.53 -2.65
N GLU A 90 -8.36 5.77 -3.24
CA GLU A 90 -9.35 5.00 -2.48
C GLU A 90 -8.68 3.92 -1.62
N CYS A 91 -7.70 3.19 -2.18
CA CYS A 91 -6.90 2.22 -1.43
C CYS A 91 -6.14 2.88 -0.28
N ALA A 92 -5.49 4.01 -0.51
CA ALA A 92 -4.76 4.75 0.51
C ALA A 92 -5.67 5.21 1.67
N ARG A 93 -6.86 5.73 1.35
CA ARG A 93 -7.86 6.12 2.35
C ARG A 93 -8.32 4.93 3.20
N ARG A 94 -8.60 3.78 2.57
CA ARG A 94 -9.00 2.56 3.27
C ARG A 94 -7.85 1.95 4.08
N ALA A 95 -6.62 2.05 3.58
CA ALA A 95 -5.44 1.62 4.32
C ALA A 95 -5.23 2.43 5.60
N ALA A 96 -5.39 3.76 5.53
CA ALA A 96 -5.31 4.63 6.70
C ALA A 96 -6.37 4.25 7.75
N ALA A 97 -7.63 4.06 7.34
CA ALA A 97 -8.72 3.66 8.23
C ALA A 97 -8.49 2.25 8.84
N SER A 98 -7.95 1.30 8.08
CA SER A 98 -7.60 -0.03 8.58
C SER A 98 -6.45 0.00 9.57
N ASN A 99 -5.43 0.83 9.32
CA ASN A 99 -4.29 0.99 10.22
C ASN A 99 -4.67 1.66 11.54
N GLU A 100 -5.59 2.62 11.51
CA GLU A 100 -6.11 3.27 12.72
C GLU A 100 -6.80 2.28 13.65
N VAL A 101 -7.73 1.46 13.11
CA VAL A 101 -8.41 0.43 13.90
C VAL A 101 -7.42 -0.62 14.42
N ARG A 102 -6.47 -1.05 13.59
CA ARG A 102 -5.41 -1.99 14.00
C ARG A 102 -4.56 -1.43 15.15
N ALA A 103 -4.23 -0.14 15.11
CA ALA A 103 -3.50 0.50 16.20
C ALA A 103 -4.33 0.53 17.50
N GLY A 104 -5.65 0.72 17.39
CA GLY A 104 -6.57 0.62 18.54
C GLY A 104 -6.61 -0.78 19.16
N VAL A 105 -6.71 -1.83 18.32
CA VAL A 105 -6.67 -3.24 18.80
C VAL A 105 -5.34 -3.54 19.50
N THR A 106 -4.22 -3.14 18.88
CA THR A 106 -2.90 -3.34 19.51
C THR A 106 -2.78 -2.61 20.83
N GLY A 107 -3.27 -1.36 20.92
CA GLY A 107 -3.30 -0.59 22.16
C GLY A 107 -4.10 -1.30 23.25
N ARG A 108 -5.29 -1.81 22.92
CA ARG A 108 -6.13 -2.54 23.87
C ARG A 108 -5.45 -3.82 24.39
N ILE A 109 -4.80 -4.58 23.50
CA ILE A 109 -4.04 -5.77 23.91
C ILE A 109 -2.91 -5.40 24.89
N VAL A 110 -2.17 -4.33 24.58
CA VAL A 110 -1.10 -3.85 25.46
C VAL A 110 -1.65 -3.43 26.82
N ASP A 111 -2.77 -2.71 26.86
CA ASP A 111 -3.42 -2.29 28.11
C ASP A 111 -3.84 -3.48 28.96
N VAL A 112 -4.49 -4.49 28.38
CA VAL A 112 -4.91 -5.71 29.08
C VAL A 112 -3.70 -6.47 29.63
N ILE A 113 -2.64 -6.63 28.84
CA ILE A 113 -1.42 -7.32 29.27
C ILE A 113 -0.71 -6.54 30.38
N THR A 114 -0.62 -5.23 30.27
CA THR A 114 0.01 -4.37 31.30
C THR A 114 -0.75 -4.42 32.62
N ASN A 115 -2.08 -4.49 32.56
CA ASN A 115 -2.96 -4.53 33.72
C ASN A 115 -3.46 -5.94 34.05
N VAL A 116 -2.78 -6.98 33.58
CA VAL A 116 -3.23 -8.38 33.70
C VAL A 116 -3.54 -8.80 35.14
N ARG A 117 -2.76 -8.30 36.11
CA ARG A 117 -3.00 -8.55 37.53
C ARG A 117 -4.37 -8.08 37.97
N ASN A 118 -4.81 -6.90 37.51
CA ASN A 118 -6.14 -6.35 37.83
C ASN A 118 -7.25 -7.19 37.16
N VAL A 119 -7.04 -7.61 35.89
CA VAL A 119 -7.98 -8.48 35.19
C VAL A 119 -8.20 -9.79 35.94
N PHE A 120 -7.14 -10.40 36.45
CA PHE A 120 -7.24 -11.61 37.29
C PHE A 120 -7.88 -11.36 38.63
N SER A 121 -7.53 -10.26 39.30
CA SER A 121 -8.07 -9.94 40.66
C SER A 121 -9.59 -9.70 40.63
N PHE A 122 -10.14 -9.17 39.57
CA PHE A 122 -11.56 -8.89 39.41
C PHE A 122 -12.32 -9.96 38.60
N ALA A 123 -11.68 -11.07 38.20
CA ALA A 123 -12.26 -12.14 37.42
C ALA A 123 -12.93 -11.66 36.11
N ASN A 124 -12.39 -10.60 35.48
CA ASN A 124 -12.97 -9.93 34.33
C ASN A 124 -12.50 -10.51 32.97
N GLN A 125 -11.88 -11.69 32.96
CA GLN A 125 -11.32 -12.29 31.74
C GLN A 125 -12.34 -12.45 30.60
N THR A 126 -13.56 -12.89 30.95
CA THR A 126 -14.64 -13.07 29.96
C THR A 126 -15.13 -11.76 29.38
N LEU A 127 -15.15 -10.69 30.17
CA LEU A 127 -15.51 -9.35 29.67
C LEU A 127 -14.46 -8.81 28.71
N GLU A 128 -13.18 -8.92 29.08
CA GLU A 128 -12.07 -8.47 28.23
C GLU A 128 -11.99 -9.26 26.92
N ASP A 129 -12.24 -10.57 26.95
CA ASP A 129 -12.28 -11.42 25.77
C ASP A 129 -13.42 -11.04 24.80
N HIS A 130 -14.60 -10.76 25.35
CA HIS A 130 -15.74 -10.30 24.58
C HIS A 130 -15.51 -8.92 23.93
N GLU A 131 -14.92 -7.98 24.68
CA GLU A 131 -14.53 -6.68 24.16
C GLU A 131 -13.47 -6.81 23.05
N LEU A 132 -12.43 -7.61 23.26
CA LEU A 132 -11.38 -7.83 22.26
C LEU A 132 -11.96 -8.47 20.99
N THR A 133 -12.88 -9.42 21.12
CA THR A 133 -13.57 -10.03 19.98
C THR A 133 -14.34 -9.00 19.15
N ARG A 134 -14.97 -8.02 19.78
CA ARG A 134 -15.65 -6.92 19.10
C ARG A 134 -14.66 -6.05 18.31
N TYR A 135 -13.55 -5.64 18.94
CA TYR A 135 -12.51 -4.83 18.29
C TYR A 135 -11.84 -5.55 17.11
N THR A 136 -11.53 -6.83 17.27
CA THR A 136 -10.95 -7.65 16.17
C THR A 136 -11.94 -7.89 15.05
N GLY A 137 -13.24 -7.95 15.34
CA GLY A 137 -14.32 -8.01 14.35
C GLY A 137 -14.35 -6.76 13.46
N ASP A 138 -14.24 -5.57 14.06
CA ASP A 138 -14.18 -4.30 13.30
C ASP A 138 -12.88 -4.20 12.48
N GLU A 139 -11.73 -4.56 13.07
CA GLU A 139 -10.46 -4.63 12.34
C GLU A 139 -10.58 -5.53 11.10
N ARG A 140 -11.16 -6.74 11.26
CA ARG A 140 -11.36 -7.67 10.16
C ARG A 140 -12.23 -7.08 9.06
N SER A 141 -13.31 -6.40 9.41
CA SER A 141 -14.21 -5.78 8.44
C SER A 141 -13.52 -4.68 7.63
N ARG A 142 -12.75 -3.80 8.29
CA ARG A 142 -11.97 -2.72 7.67
C ARG A 142 -10.87 -3.28 6.78
N ARG A 143 -10.18 -4.31 7.24
CA ARG A 143 -9.15 -5.01 6.45
C ARG A 143 -9.74 -5.65 5.20
N MET A 144 -10.91 -6.30 5.29
CA MET A 144 -11.60 -6.86 4.13
C MET A 144 -12.04 -5.79 3.13
N ALA A 145 -12.49 -4.63 3.60
CA ALA A 145 -12.80 -3.50 2.73
C ALA A 145 -11.56 -2.98 1.98
N LEU A 146 -10.40 -2.92 2.65
CA LEU A 146 -9.12 -2.61 2.03
C LEU A 146 -8.74 -3.65 0.98
N TYR A 147 -8.76 -4.94 1.31
CA TYR A 147 -8.43 -6.01 0.35
C TYR A 147 -9.30 -5.96 -0.90
N ARG A 148 -10.62 -5.75 -0.78
CA ARG A 148 -11.50 -5.59 -1.94
C ARG A 148 -11.10 -4.41 -2.82
N SER A 149 -10.68 -3.29 -2.25
CA SER A 149 -10.22 -2.14 -3.04
C SER A 149 -8.88 -2.41 -3.74
N VAL A 150 -7.95 -3.10 -3.07
CA VAL A 150 -6.67 -3.51 -3.67
C VAL A 150 -6.89 -4.50 -4.82
N VAL A 151 -7.75 -5.50 -4.62
CA VAL A 151 -8.11 -6.45 -5.69
C VAL A 151 -8.75 -5.73 -6.87
N ARG A 152 -9.66 -4.79 -6.62
CA ARG A 152 -10.28 -3.98 -7.70
C ARG A 152 -9.23 -3.18 -8.47
N LEU A 153 -8.30 -2.52 -7.77
CA LEU A 153 -7.19 -1.81 -8.40
C LEU A 153 -6.34 -2.73 -9.27
N ARG A 154 -5.92 -3.88 -8.73
CA ARG A 154 -5.12 -4.85 -9.46
C ARG A 154 -5.86 -5.44 -10.66
N CYS A 155 -7.12 -5.83 -10.51
CA CYS A 155 -7.93 -6.32 -11.63
C CYS A 155 -8.08 -5.28 -12.72
N SER A 156 -8.32 -4.00 -12.38
CA SER A 156 -8.42 -2.94 -13.39
C SER A 156 -7.10 -2.72 -14.12
N GLN A 157 -5.97 -2.78 -13.44
CA GLN A 157 -4.65 -2.70 -14.04
C GLN A 157 -4.39 -3.86 -15.00
N TYR A 158 -4.64 -5.11 -14.58
CA TYR A 158 -4.47 -6.28 -15.46
C TYR A 158 -5.37 -6.25 -16.70
N VAL A 159 -6.61 -5.82 -16.56
CA VAL A 159 -7.51 -5.66 -17.72
C VAL A 159 -6.96 -4.63 -18.70
N MET A 160 -6.49 -3.49 -18.20
CA MET A 160 -5.88 -2.45 -19.05
C MET A 160 -4.59 -2.93 -19.71
N ASP A 161 -3.73 -3.67 -19.00
CA ASP A 161 -2.51 -4.25 -19.54
C ASP A 161 -2.83 -5.21 -20.69
N ILE A 162 -3.80 -6.10 -20.50
CA ILE A 162 -4.25 -7.05 -21.55
C ILE A 162 -4.80 -6.29 -22.76
N LEU A 163 -5.62 -5.27 -22.58
CA LEU A 163 -6.17 -4.46 -23.67
C LEU A 163 -5.06 -3.72 -24.42
N MET A 164 -4.07 -3.18 -23.72
CA MET A 164 -2.91 -2.56 -24.34
C MET A 164 -2.09 -3.58 -25.16
N TRP A 165 -1.83 -4.77 -24.61
CA TRP A 165 -1.13 -5.84 -25.31
C TRP A 165 -1.86 -6.27 -26.59
N ILE A 166 -3.18 -6.50 -26.52
CA ILE A 166 -4.01 -6.84 -27.69
C ILE A 166 -3.96 -5.70 -28.73
N GLY A 167 -4.06 -4.46 -28.29
CA GLY A 167 -3.98 -3.29 -29.16
C GLY A 167 -2.65 -3.18 -29.88
N PHE A 168 -1.54 -3.37 -29.16
CA PHE A 168 -0.18 -3.30 -29.74
C PHE A 168 0.10 -4.45 -30.70
N VAL A 169 -0.14 -5.69 -30.28
CA VAL A 169 0.10 -6.86 -31.12
C VAL A 169 -0.82 -6.87 -32.34
N GLY A 170 -2.11 -6.57 -32.13
CA GLY A 170 -3.08 -6.48 -33.23
C GLY A 170 -2.76 -5.36 -34.22
N GLY A 171 -2.34 -4.19 -33.72
CA GLY A 171 -1.91 -3.07 -34.54
C GLY A 171 -0.64 -3.36 -35.33
N ALA A 172 0.34 -4.02 -34.72
CA ALA A 172 1.57 -4.43 -35.40
C ALA A 172 1.31 -5.46 -36.51
N LEU A 173 0.48 -6.46 -36.26
CA LEU A 173 0.07 -7.45 -37.25
C LEU A 173 -0.72 -6.82 -38.39
N TYR A 174 -1.64 -5.92 -38.07
CA TYR A 174 -2.39 -5.18 -39.09
C TYR A 174 -1.49 -4.35 -40.00
N GLY A 175 -0.54 -3.62 -39.39
CA GLY A 175 0.46 -2.84 -40.16
C GLY A 175 1.33 -3.71 -41.06
N TRP A 176 1.77 -4.87 -40.53
CA TRP A 176 2.59 -5.81 -41.32
C TRP A 176 1.82 -6.42 -42.51
N VAL A 177 0.58 -6.83 -42.31
CA VAL A 177 -0.26 -7.38 -43.40
C VAL A 177 -0.58 -6.36 -44.48
N HIS A 178 -0.70 -5.08 -44.13
CA HIS A 178 -1.04 -3.99 -45.05
C HIS A 178 0.21 -3.24 -45.58
N GLY A 179 1.43 -3.76 -45.34
CA GLY A 179 2.68 -3.23 -45.90
C GLY A 179 3.06 -1.82 -45.39
N ARG A 180 2.66 -1.50 -44.20
CA ARG A 180 2.99 -0.23 -43.52
C ARG A 180 3.93 -0.46 -42.34
#